data_08cc6fd0f038de3443a396b98f0a8107
#
_entry.id   08cc6fd0f038de3443a396b98f0a8107
#
_cell.length_a   1.000
_cell.length_b   1.000
_cell.length_c   1.000
_cell.angle_alpha   90.00
_cell.angle_beta   90.00
_cell.angle_gamma   90.00
#
_symmetry.space_group_name_H-M   'P 1'
#
loop_
_entity.id
_entity.type
_entity.pdbx_description
1 polymer ?
#
loop_
_entity_poly.entity_id
_entity_poly.type
_entity_poly.pdbx_seq_one_letter_code
_entity_poly.pdbx_strand_id
1 'polypeptide(L)'
;MLEKLGHPEKDLRIIHIAGTNGKGSVSAFLRSVFECAGLKTGMFTSPHLVDFRERIQVQGDMISKADTTRLGNRLLSMDFGVYPTMFDYCLAMALLYFKEQQCDVVILETGLGGTYDSTNACGVPDVTVIAKIGFDHMAILGDTLAKIAAEKAGIVKHGTALVLESQEKEAMDVLKQAAERADIKTTKVVNWDEIKILPQKDGKQCFSYAGYDAVTMKMLGVHQYENAVAAMLAAELFFEKYFAGKKNVPELKALQHAIREGIDRTQWMGRMELVSNDPFFLMDGAHNSNGVEALKKSLETMYPDEKFHFIMGVMADKDYGEMIRELLPLALDFKTVTVESERALQGEALADCIRAKGIPAEAYQKLADVLPDFSKSSAEKTVAFGSLYFIGEIKAFLQGKQ
;
A
#
# COMPACT_ATOMS: atom_id res chain seq x y z
N MET A 1 -26.16 4.05 -4.52
CA MET A 1 -25.78 4.47 -3.16
C MET A 1 -25.39 5.94 -3.09
N LEU A 2 -24.42 6.43 -3.84
CA LEU A 2 -23.95 7.82 -3.81
C LEU A 2 -25.07 8.85 -4.08
N GLU A 3 -25.98 8.58 -5.02
CA GLU A 3 -27.13 9.44 -5.29
C GLU A 3 -28.01 9.65 -4.06
N LYS A 4 -28.34 8.56 -3.33
CA LYS A 4 -29.14 8.65 -2.09
C LYS A 4 -28.40 9.35 -0.95
N LEU A 5 -27.08 9.44 -1.02
CA LEU A 5 -26.24 10.17 -0.07
C LEU A 5 -26.02 11.64 -0.47
N GLY A 6 -26.59 12.08 -1.61
CA GLY A 6 -26.43 13.44 -2.11
C GLY A 6 -25.07 13.71 -2.72
N HIS A 7 -24.43 12.68 -3.31
CA HIS A 7 -23.15 12.78 -4.01
C HIS A 7 -22.04 13.45 -3.20
N PRO A 8 -21.67 12.89 -2.03
CA PRO A 8 -20.59 13.47 -1.20
C PRO A 8 -19.26 13.58 -1.94
N GLU A 9 -18.99 12.71 -2.93
CA GLU A 9 -17.77 12.66 -3.73
C GLU A 9 -17.57 13.88 -4.61
N LYS A 10 -18.66 14.57 -5.02
CA LYS A 10 -18.56 15.72 -5.96
C LYS A 10 -17.89 16.95 -5.37
N ASP A 11 -17.88 17.07 -4.05
CA ASP A 11 -17.28 18.19 -3.35
C ASP A 11 -15.80 17.92 -2.97
N LEU A 12 -15.28 16.73 -3.31
CA LEU A 12 -13.93 16.28 -2.92
C LEU A 12 -12.97 16.36 -4.10
N ARG A 13 -11.76 16.80 -3.83
CA ARG A 13 -10.63 16.69 -4.76
C ARG A 13 -9.96 15.33 -4.53
N ILE A 14 -9.89 14.51 -5.57
CA ILE A 14 -9.57 13.08 -5.43
C ILE A 14 -8.27 12.74 -6.15
N ILE A 15 -7.41 11.99 -5.46
CA ILE A 15 -6.34 11.19 -6.06
C ILE A 15 -6.75 9.72 -5.96
N HIS A 16 -6.81 9.04 -7.09
CA HIS A 16 -7.28 7.66 -7.18
C HIS A 16 -6.11 6.72 -7.52
N ILE A 17 -5.91 5.69 -6.73
CA ILE A 17 -4.72 4.82 -6.81
C ILE A 17 -5.15 3.38 -7.05
N ALA A 18 -4.68 2.77 -8.16
CA ALA A 18 -4.75 1.33 -8.40
C ALA A 18 -3.35 0.74 -8.55
N GLY A 19 -3.25 -0.57 -8.50
CA GLY A 19 -2.01 -1.34 -8.59
C GLY A 19 -2.19 -2.72 -7.98
N THR A 20 -1.25 -3.62 -8.19
CA THR A 20 -1.18 -4.88 -7.44
C THR A 20 -0.50 -4.60 -6.11
N ASN A 21 0.72 -4.13 -6.14
CA ASN A 21 1.53 -3.74 -4.99
C ASN A 21 1.76 -2.22 -4.99
N GLY A 22 2.21 -1.65 -3.87
CA GLY A 22 2.57 -0.24 -3.76
C GLY A 22 1.44 0.72 -3.40
N LYS A 23 0.16 0.40 -3.67
CA LYS A 23 -0.98 1.30 -3.46
C LYS A 23 -0.99 2.01 -2.10
N GLY A 24 -0.97 1.24 -1.01
CA GLY A 24 -0.97 1.78 0.35
C GLY A 24 0.27 2.60 0.68
N SER A 25 1.45 2.23 0.15
CA SER A 25 2.70 3.01 0.31
C SER A 25 2.61 4.36 -0.39
N VAL A 26 2.15 4.38 -1.66
CA VAL A 26 1.92 5.63 -2.42
C VAL A 26 0.88 6.50 -1.70
N SER A 27 -0.21 5.90 -1.19
CA SER A 27 -1.22 6.61 -0.41
C SER A 27 -0.64 7.26 0.84
N ALA A 28 0.21 6.54 1.58
CA ALA A 28 0.86 7.03 2.79
C ALA A 28 1.85 8.18 2.49
N PHE A 29 2.66 8.05 1.43
CA PHE A 29 3.55 9.12 0.98
C PHE A 29 2.76 10.37 0.60
N LEU A 30 1.72 10.25 -0.22
CA LEU A 30 0.87 11.37 -0.63
C LEU A 30 0.20 12.07 0.54
N ARG A 31 -0.37 11.29 1.49
CA ARG A 31 -0.95 11.85 2.71
C ARG A 31 0.05 12.73 3.42
N SER A 32 1.24 12.18 3.71
CA SER A 32 2.29 12.90 4.44
C SER A 32 2.76 14.16 3.70
N VAL A 33 2.88 14.10 2.35
CA VAL A 33 3.24 15.25 1.52
C VAL A 33 2.20 16.35 1.60
N PHE A 34 0.91 16.02 1.48
CA PHE A 34 -0.15 17.02 1.54
C PHE A 34 -0.33 17.62 2.93
N GLU A 35 -0.17 16.83 3.98
CA GLU A 35 -0.12 17.33 5.37
C GLU A 35 1.03 18.32 5.56
N CYS A 36 2.23 18.04 5.02
CA CYS A 36 3.37 18.97 5.04
C CYS A 36 3.11 20.24 4.22
N ALA A 37 2.30 20.16 3.18
CA ALA A 37 1.86 21.31 2.40
C ALA A 37 0.73 22.11 3.09
N GLY A 38 0.28 21.71 4.27
CA GLY A 38 -0.79 22.36 5.02
C GLY A 38 -2.20 22.04 4.52
N LEU A 39 -2.37 20.99 3.71
CA LEU A 39 -3.68 20.57 3.21
C LEU A 39 -4.32 19.58 4.19
N LYS A 40 -5.62 19.76 4.46
CA LYS A 40 -6.39 18.78 5.23
C LYS A 40 -6.68 17.55 4.35
N THR A 41 -6.03 16.45 4.69
CA THR A 41 -5.95 15.26 3.84
C THR A 41 -6.78 14.12 4.40
N GLY A 42 -7.74 13.62 3.58
CA GLY A 42 -8.45 12.36 3.81
C GLY A 42 -7.74 11.21 3.11
N MET A 43 -7.75 10.02 3.71
CA MET A 43 -7.18 8.81 3.09
C MET A 43 -8.08 7.61 3.35
N PHE A 44 -8.44 6.91 2.27
CA PHE A 44 -9.15 5.63 2.27
C PHE A 44 -8.26 4.52 1.75
N THR A 45 -8.00 3.50 2.57
CA THR A 45 -7.10 2.37 2.25
C THR A 45 -7.70 1.03 2.64
N SER A 46 -7.19 -0.06 2.05
CA SER A 46 -7.61 -1.43 2.36
C SER A 46 -6.55 -2.48 2.04
N PRO A 47 -6.53 -3.61 2.76
CA PRO A 47 -7.27 -3.87 4.00
C PRO A 47 -6.69 -3.10 5.20
N HIS A 48 -7.32 -3.16 6.37
CA HIS A 48 -6.74 -2.76 7.64
C HIS A 48 -5.86 -3.89 8.20
N LEU A 49 -4.97 -3.56 9.12
CA LEU A 49 -4.11 -4.53 9.81
C LEU A 49 -4.75 -4.99 11.14
N VAL A 50 -5.08 -4.07 12.02
CA VAL A 50 -5.57 -4.36 13.38
C VAL A 50 -6.97 -3.79 13.62
N ASP A 51 -7.18 -2.52 13.26
CA ASP A 51 -8.44 -1.82 13.55
C ASP A 51 -9.13 -1.43 12.24
N PHE A 52 -10.41 -1.78 12.12
CA PHE A 52 -11.23 -1.40 10.96
C PHE A 52 -11.12 0.07 10.58
N ARG A 53 -10.97 0.96 11.57
CA ARG A 53 -10.90 2.41 11.38
C ARG A 53 -9.63 2.87 10.65
N GLU A 54 -8.60 2.04 10.54
CA GLU A 54 -7.40 2.30 9.73
C GLU A 54 -7.74 2.60 8.28
N ARG A 55 -8.89 2.09 7.80
CA ARG A 55 -9.36 2.32 6.42
C ARG A 55 -9.75 3.76 6.14
N ILE A 56 -10.07 4.55 7.16
CA ILE A 56 -10.59 5.91 7.04
C ILE A 56 -9.81 6.83 7.96
N GLN A 57 -8.94 7.64 7.38
CA GLN A 57 -8.06 8.53 8.14
C GLN A 57 -8.20 9.98 7.66
N VAL A 58 -8.08 10.93 8.57
CA VAL A 58 -7.94 12.36 8.29
C VAL A 58 -6.76 12.89 9.07
N GLN A 59 -5.80 13.53 8.40
CA GLN A 59 -4.55 14.03 9.01
C GLN A 59 -3.78 12.94 9.79
N GLY A 60 -3.82 11.69 9.29
CA GLY A 60 -3.15 10.55 9.92
C GLY A 60 -3.92 9.91 11.08
N ASP A 61 -4.96 10.56 11.58
CA ASP A 61 -5.81 10.01 12.63
C ASP A 61 -6.94 9.17 12.06
N MET A 62 -7.16 7.99 12.62
CA MET A 62 -8.29 7.13 12.27
C MET A 62 -9.61 7.81 12.63
N ILE A 63 -10.65 7.58 11.84
CA ILE A 63 -12.03 7.96 12.18
C ILE A 63 -12.37 7.54 13.62
N SER A 64 -13.02 8.41 14.39
CA SER A 64 -13.36 8.10 15.78
C SER A 64 -14.36 6.93 15.87
N LYS A 65 -14.34 6.19 16.99
CA LYS A 65 -15.37 5.15 17.26
C LYS A 65 -16.78 5.73 17.23
N ALA A 66 -16.95 6.95 17.74
CA ALA A 66 -18.24 7.66 17.75
C ALA A 66 -18.73 7.97 16.32
N ASP A 67 -17.86 8.49 15.44
CA ASP A 67 -18.21 8.78 14.06
C ASP A 67 -18.43 7.51 13.25
N THR A 68 -17.62 6.47 13.46
CA THR A 68 -17.83 5.16 12.85
C THR A 68 -19.22 4.62 13.19
N THR A 69 -19.62 4.68 14.47
CA THR A 69 -20.94 4.23 14.92
C THR A 69 -22.06 5.11 14.34
N ARG A 70 -21.91 6.41 14.40
CA ARG A 70 -22.89 7.38 13.89
C ARG A 70 -23.15 7.21 12.39
N LEU A 71 -22.08 7.20 11.59
CA LEU A 71 -22.18 7.05 10.14
C LEU A 71 -22.60 5.63 9.75
N GLY A 72 -22.11 4.61 10.44
CA GLY A 72 -22.51 3.22 10.25
C GLY A 72 -24.02 3.04 10.47
N ASN A 73 -24.55 3.50 11.60
CA ASN A 73 -25.99 3.44 11.87
C ASN A 73 -26.83 4.20 10.83
N ARG A 74 -26.38 5.38 10.41
CA ARG A 74 -27.02 6.14 9.34
C ARG A 74 -27.10 5.33 8.05
N LEU A 75 -25.98 4.76 7.61
CA LEU A 75 -25.91 4.00 6.36
C LEU A 75 -26.74 2.71 6.43
N LEU A 76 -26.70 1.98 7.54
CA LEU A 76 -27.46 0.74 7.75
C LEU A 76 -28.97 0.99 7.84
N SER A 77 -29.40 2.18 8.25
CA SER A 77 -30.83 2.54 8.31
C SER A 77 -31.42 2.96 6.94
N MET A 78 -30.59 3.13 5.91
CA MET A 78 -31.01 3.55 4.58
C MET A 78 -31.33 2.37 3.68
N ASP A 79 -32.45 2.43 2.99
CA ASP A 79 -32.73 1.51 1.87
C ASP A 79 -32.07 2.05 0.59
N PHE A 80 -31.07 1.35 0.10
CA PHE A 80 -30.37 1.70 -1.15
C PHE A 80 -31.03 1.12 -2.41
N GLY A 81 -32.01 0.22 -2.26
CA GLY A 81 -32.65 -0.50 -3.37
C GLY A 81 -31.75 -1.54 -4.03
N VAL A 82 -30.57 -1.79 -3.43
CA VAL A 82 -29.57 -2.81 -3.77
C VAL A 82 -28.94 -3.29 -2.46
N TYR A 83 -28.24 -4.42 -2.51
CA TYR A 83 -27.48 -4.92 -1.35
C TYR A 83 -26.02 -4.49 -1.46
N PRO A 84 -25.61 -3.38 -0.78
CA PRO A 84 -24.22 -2.95 -0.81
C PRO A 84 -23.31 -3.97 -0.11
N THR A 85 -22.08 -4.11 -0.61
CA THR A 85 -21.05 -4.89 0.05
C THR A 85 -20.51 -4.16 1.27
N MET A 86 -19.75 -4.85 2.12
CA MET A 86 -19.03 -4.20 3.24
C MET A 86 -18.09 -3.10 2.71
N PHE A 87 -17.46 -3.31 1.56
CA PHE A 87 -16.57 -2.32 0.97
C PHE A 87 -17.32 -1.06 0.51
N ASP A 88 -18.54 -1.21 -0.03
CA ASP A 88 -19.41 -0.07 -0.40
C ASP A 88 -19.78 0.76 0.83
N TYR A 89 -20.13 0.10 1.95
CA TYR A 89 -20.41 0.78 3.21
C TYR A 89 -19.18 1.52 3.74
N CYS A 90 -17.99 0.90 3.69
CA CYS A 90 -16.75 1.54 4.11
C CYS A 90 -16.45 2.79 3.28
N LEU A 91 -16.55 2.70 1.95
CA LEU A 91 -16.33 3.83 1.05
C LEU A 91 -17.33 4.95 1.30
N ALA A 92 -18.64 4.62 1.40
CA ALA A 92 -19.66 5.61 1.67
C ALA A 92 -19.44 6.35 2.99
N MET A 93 -19.04 5.61 4.04
CA MET A 93 -18.66 6.18 5.33
C MET A 93 -17.49 7.14 5.19
N ALA A 94 -16.44 6.73 4.45
CA ALA A 94 -15.26 7.54 4.21
C ALA A 94 -15.61 8.85 3.50
N LEU A 95 -16.38 8.79 2.39
CA LEU A 95 -16.76 9.97 1.63
C LEU A 95 -17.60 10.97 2.44
N LEU A 96 -18.54 10.45 3.24
CA LEU A 96 -19.32 11.30 4.15
C LEU A 96 -18.43 11.96 5.20
N TYR A 97 -17.53 11.18 5.81
CA TYR A 97 -16.61 11.67 6.83
C TYR A 97 -15.65 12.72 6.26
N PHE A 98 -15.05 12.48 5.10
CA PHE A 98 -14.15 13.45 4.46
C PHE A 98 -14.84 14.76 4.10
N LYS A 99 -16.09 14.69 3.62
CA LYS A 99 -16.91 15.88 3.36
C LYS A 99 -17.22 16.63 4.66
N GLU A 100 -17.65 15.95 5.74
CA GLU A 100 -17.92 16.55 7.05
C GLU A 100 -16.66 17.19 7.64
N GLN A 101 -15.51 16.55 7.43
CA GLN A 101 -14.20 17.05 7.85
C GLN A 101 -13.66 18.17 6.96
N GLN A 102 -14.29 18.48 5.84
CA GLN A 102 -13.84 19.51 4.90
C GLN A 102 -12.40 19.25 4.40
N CYS A 103 -12.12 18.03 3.98
CA CYS A 103 -10.81 17.68 3.45
C CYS A 103 -10.52 18.44 2.15
N ASP A 104 -9.32 19.03 2.04
CA ASP A 104 -8.83 19.72 0.83
C ASP A 104 -8.50 18.73 -0.28
N VAL A 105 -8.04 17.53 0.08
CA VAL A 105 -7.69 16.44 -0.81
C VAL A 105 -8.04 15.10 -0.18
N VAL A 106 -8.47 14.15 -1.01
CA VAL A 106 -8.80 12.78 -0.60
C VAL A 106 -8.03 11.80 -1.46
N ILE A 107 -7.35 10.88 -0.83
CA ILE A 107 -6.63 9.77 -1.46
C ILE A 107 -7.49 8.52 -1.36
N LEU A 108 -7.87 7.95 -2.51
CA LEU A 108 -8.68 6.73 -2.58
C LEU A 108 -7.83 5.59 -3.15
N GLU A 109 -7.56 4.58 -2.34
CA GLU A 109 -6.99 3.31 -2.77
C GLU A 109 -8.09 2.38 -3.26
N THR A 110 -7.95 1.78 -4.47
CA THR A 110 -8.84 0.71 -4.95
C THR A 110 -8.73 -0.53 -4.07
N GLY A 111 -9.87 -1.18 -3.81
CA GLY A 111 -9.88 -2.45 -3.08
C GLY A 111 -9.39 -3.60 -3.96
N LEU A 112 -9.97 -3.76 -5.15
CA LEU A 112 -9.65 -4.84 -6.10
C LEU A 112 -9.85 -4.38 -7.55
N GLY A 113 -8.85 -4.62 -8.39
CA GLY A 113 -8.94 -4.27 -9.81
C GLY A 113 -8.96 -2.76 -10.03
N GLY A 114 -10.00 -2.24 -10.62
CA GLY A 114 -10.21 -0.83 -10.90
C GLY A 114 -11.54 -0.58 -11.61
N THR A 115 -11.80 -1.24 -12.74
CA THR A 115 -13.00 -1.04 -13.58
C THR A 115 -14.28 -1.16 -12.76
N TYR A 116 -14.41 -2.22 -11.97
CA TYR A 116 -15.61 -2.53 -11.17
C TYR A 116 -15.42 -2.24 -9.68
N ASP A 117 -14.31 -1.61 -9.30
CA ASP A 117 -14.09 -1.24 -7.92
C ASP A 117 -15.06 -0.12 -7.49
N SER A 118 -15.59 -0.22 -6.28
CA SER A 118 -16.54 0.77 -5.75
C SER A 118 -15.98 2.19 -5.78
N THR A 119 -14.67 2.36 -5.56
CA THR A 119 -14.02 3.68 -5.61
C THR A 119 -14.09 4.33 -7.00
N ASN A 120 -14.26 3.51 -8.06
CA ASN A 120 -14.38 4.01 -9.43
C ASN A 120 -15.69 4.78 -9.68
N ALA A 121 -16.67 4.67 -8.79
CA ALA A 121 -17.91 5.45 -8.85
C ALA A 121 -17.73 6.92 -8.42
N CYS A 122 -16.56 7.29 -7.84
CA CYS A 122 -16.32 8.62 -7.28
C CYS A 122 -16.01 9.72 -8.33
N GLY A 123 -16.39 9.51 -9.59
CA GLY A 123 -16.24 10.52 -10.63
C GLY A 123 -14.84 10.55 -11.25
N VAL A 124 -14.43 11.73 -11.74
CA VAL A 124 -13.11 11.93 -12.38
C VAL A 124 -12.12 12.44 -11.32
N PRO A 125 -11.05 11.71 -11.02
CA PRO A 125 -10.04 12.18 -10.08
C PRO A 125 -9.18 13.30 -10.68
N ASP A 126 -8.61 14.13 -9.82
CA ASP A 126 -7.60 15.13 -10.24
C ASP A 126 -6.35 14.45 -10.78
N VAL A 127 -5.90 13.42 -10.07
CA VAL A 127 -4.76 12.59 -10.45
C VAL A 127 -5.12 11.12 -10.29
N THR A 128 -4.77 10.32 -11.27
CA THR A 128 -4.82 8.85 -11.22
C THR A 128 -3.39 8.34 -11.12
N VAL A 129 -3.16 7.39 -10.21
CA VAL A 129 -1.87 6.70 -10.06
C VAL A 129 -2.06 5.21 -10.30
N ILE A 130 -1.25 4.62 -11.17
CA ILE A 130 -1.16 3.18 -11.32
C ILE A 130 0.20 2.73 -10.77
N ALA A 131 0.17 2.16 -9.58
CA ALA A 131 1.33 1.56 -8.93
C ALA A 131 1.69 0.21 -9.58
N LYS A 132 2.70 -0.49 -9.07
CA LYS A 132 3.22 -1.73 -9.68
C LYS A 132 2.13 -2.76 -9.95
N ILE A 133 2.09 -3.26 -11.18
CA ILE A 133 1.22 -4.35 -11.62
C ILE A 133 2.00 -5.66 -11.54
N GLY A 134 1.36 -6.70 -11.04
CA GLY A 134 1.89 -8.05 -10.96
C GLY A 134 0.75 -9.07 -10.86
N PHE A 135 1.08 -10.35 -10.80
CA PHE A 135 0.11 -11.42 -10.66
C PHE A 135 -0.45 -11.46 -9.23
N ASP A 136 -1.74 -11.22 -9.11
CA ASP A 136 -2.55 -11.43 -7.92
C ASP A 136 -4.03 -11.49 -8.31
N HIS A 137 -4.84 -12.16 -7.50
CA HIS A 137 -6.29 -12.30 -7.73
C HIS A 137 -6.66 -12.80 -9.15
N MET A 138 -5.84 -13.69 -9.71
CA MET A 138 -5.94 -14.16 -11.10
C MET A 138 -7.31 -14.76 -11.45
N ALA A 139 -7.96 -15.40 -10.48
CA ALA A 139 -9.31 -15.94 -10.67
C ALA A 139 -10.38 -14.87 -10.99
N ILE A 140 -10.11 -13.61 -10.64
CA ILE A 140 -11.04 -12.47 -10.82
C ILE A 140 -10.52 -11.52 -11.90
N LEU A 141 -9.24 -11.16 -11.86
CA LEU A 141 -8.66 -10.12 -12.72
C LEU A 141 -8.08 -10.67 -14.02
N GLY A 142 -7.96 -12.01 -14.15
CA GLY A 142 -7.37 -12.67 -15.30
C GLY A 142 -5.95 -13.18 -15.06
N ASP A 143 -5.48 -14.00 -15.96
CA ASP A 143 -4.29 -14.83 -15.88
C ASP A 143 -3.08 -14.27 -16.67
N THR A 144 -3.17 -13.03 -17.15
CA THR A 144 -2.08 -12.32 -17.83
C THR A 144 -1.91 -10.91 -17.25
N LEU A 145 -0.70 -10.37 -17.34
CA LEU A 145 -0.43 -8.98 -16.93
C LEU A 145 -1.26 -7.97 -17.71
N ALA A 146 -1.53 -8.24 -19.01
CA ALA A 146 -2.39 -7.39 -19.82
C ALA A 146 -3.83 -7.33 -19.30
N LYS A 147 -4.43 -8.46 -18.90
CA LYS A 147 -5.79 -8.50 -18.32
C LYS A 147 -5.84 -7.75 -17.00
N ILE A 148 -4.87 -8.01 -16.11
CA ILE A 148 -4.77 -7.34 -14.80
C ILE A 148 -4.57 -5.83 -15.00
N ALA A 149 -3.72 -5.43 -15.95
CA ALA A 149 -3.50 -4.03 -16.30
C ALA A 149 -4.77 -3.37 -16.85
N ALA A 150 -5.54 -4.06 -17.70
CA ALA A 150 -6.78 -3.54 -18.26
C ALA A 150 -7.83 -3.27 -17.18
N GLU A 151 -7.97 -4.20 -16.19
CA GLU A 151 -8.86 -3.99 -15.05
C GLU A 151 -8.46 -2.77 -14.21
N LYS A 152 -7.16 -2.61 -13.94
CA LYS A 152 -6.67 -1.47 -13.16
C LYS A 152 -6.75 -0.16 -13.94
N ALA A 153 -6.55 -0.20 -15.26
CA ALA A 153 -6.70 0.95 -16.16
C ALA A 153 -8.14 1.52 -16.19
N GLY A 154 -9.13 0.77 -15.71
CA GLY A 154 -10.52 1.25 -15.61
C GLY A 154 -10.71 2.50 -14.75
N ILE A 155 -9.74 2.87 -13.91
CA ILE A 155 -9.77 4.14 -13.16
C ILE A 155 -9.20 5.33 -13.94
N VAL A 156 -8.62 5.12 -15.12
CA VAL A 156 -8.08 6.19 -15.98
C VAL A 156 -9.22 6.82 -16.76
N LYS A 157 -9.57 8.06 -16.44
CA LYS A 157 -10.70 8.78 -16.98
C LYS A 157 -10.28 10.07 -17.68
N HIS A 158 -11.02 10.46 -18.71
CA HIS A 158 -10.82 11.75 -19.37
C HIS A 158 -10.83 12.89 -18.34
N GLY A 159 -9.84 13.80 -18.43
CA GLY A 159 -9.71 14.95 -17.53
C GLY A 159 -8.82 14.73 -16.30
N THR A 160 -8.43 13.47 -15.97
CA THR A 160 -7.42 13.22 -14.95
C THR A 160 -6.00 13.54 -15.47
N ALA A 161 -5.06 13.80 -14.56
CA ALA A 161 -3.62 13.64 -14.83
C ALA A 161 -3.20 12.22 -14.42
N LEU A 162 -2.26 11.61 -15.13
CA LEU A 162 -1.90 10.21 -14.94
C LEU A 162 -0.44 10.05 -14.50
N VAL A 163 -0.23 9.24 -13.47
CA VAL A 163 1.10 8.78 -13.05
C VAL A 163 1.15 7.27 -13.15
N LEU A 164 2.19 6.74 -13.79
CA LEU A 164 2.45 5.31 -13.93
C LEU A 164 3.79 4.99 -13.27
N GLU A 165 3.83 3.99 -12.38
CA GLU A 165 5.10 3.36 -12.03
C GLU A 165 5.68 2.59 -13.22
N SER A 166 6.97 2.25 -13.16
CA SER A 166 7.58 1.38 -14.17
C SER A 166 6.89 0.00 -14.17
N GLN A 167 6.59 -0.52 -15.34
CA GLN A 167 5.84 -1.75 -15.52
C GLN A 167 6.57 -2.68 -16.50
N GLU A 168 6.22 -3.98 -16.42
CA GLU A 168 6.51 -4.88 -17.51
C GLU A 168 5.88 -4.38 -18.82
N LYS A 169 6.55 -4.63 -19.95
CA LYS A 169 6.14 -4.10 -21.25
C LYS A 169 4.68 -4.38 -21.58
N GLU A 170 4.21 -5.61 -21.32
CA GLU A 170 2.83 -6.04 -21.58
C GLU A 170 1.82 -5.16 -20.82
N ALA A 171 2.05 -4.89 -19.54
CA ALA A 171 1.19 -4.03 -18.72
C ALA A 171 1.29 -2.56 -19.14
N MET A 172 2.50 -2.07 -19.43
CA MET A 172 2.73 -0.68 -19.85
C MET A 172 2.02 -0.36 -21.17
N ASP A 173 2.06 -1.29 -22.15
CA ASP A 173 1.40 -1.10 -23.44
C ASP A 173 -0.13 -0.93 -23.26
N VAL A 174 -0.75 -1.71 -22.37
CA VAL A 174 -2.18 -1.60 -22.03
C VAL A 174 -2.49 -0.26 -21.36
N LEU A 175 -1.67 0.18 -20.41
CA LEU A 175 -1.86 1.47 -19.70
C LEU A 175 -1.72 2.66 -20.64
N LYS A 176 -0.76 2.63 -21.58
CA LYS A 176 -0.60 3.67 -22.60
C LYS A 176 -1.82 3.75 -23.53
N GLN A 177 -2.33 2.61 -23.98
CA GLN A 177 -3.55 2.56 -24.78
C GLN A 177 -4.79 3.09 -24.00
N ALA A 178 -4.86 2.82 -22.69
CA ALA A 178 -5.93 3.36 -21.85
C ALA A 178 -5.82 4.90 -21.72
N ALA A 179 -4.61 5.42 -21.57
CA ALA A 179 -4.34 6.85 -21.54
C ALA A 179 -4.74 7.53 -22.87
N GLU A 180 -4.39 6.93 -24.00
CA GLU A 180 -4.77 7.41 -25.34
C GLU A 180 -6.30 7.42 -25.51
N ARG A 181 -6.98 6.32 -25.17
CA ARG A 181 -8.44 6.21 -25.25
C ARG A 181 -9.17 7.23 -24.39
N ALA A 182 -8.62 7.53 -23.21
CA ALA A 182 -9.16 8.51 -22.28
C ALA A 182 -8.74 9.95 -22.63
N ASP A 183 -7.96 10.16 -23.71
CA ASP A 183 -7.42 11.47 -24.12
C ASP A 183 -6.70 12.19 -22.99
N ILE A 184 -5.83 11.47 -22.27
CA ILE A 184 -5.06 12.03 -21.15
C ILE A 184 -4.06 13.05 -21.66
N LYS A 185 -4.15 14.28 -21.17
CA LYS A 185 -3.28 15.39 -21.62
C LYS A 185 -1.92 15.38 -20.93
N THR A 186 -1.85 14.87 -19.69
CA THR A 186 -0.63 14.85 -18.89
C THR A 186 -0.43 13.45 -18.31
N THR A 187 0.63 12.80 -18.76
CA THR A 187 1.08 11.50 -18.22
C THR A 187 2.53 11.63 -17.75
N LYS A 188 2.80 11.22 -16.53
CA LYS A 188 4.15 11.03 -15.99
C LYS A 188 4.40 9.55 -15.78
N VAL A 189 5.58 9.09 -16.14
CA VAL A 189 6.01 7.70 -15.92
C VAL A 189 7.24 7.74 -15.03
N VAL A 190 7.23 6.96 -13.96
CA VAL A 190 8.43 6.78 -13.13
C VAL A 190 9.48 6.08 -13.97
N ASN A 191 10.63 6.68 -14.11
CA ASN A 191 11.78 6.09 -14.78
C ASN A 191 12.77 5.60 -13.73
N TRP A 192 12.88 4.29 -13.57
CA TRP A 192 13.81 3.69 -12.60
C TRP A 192 15.25 4.12 -12.84
N ASP A 193 15.68 4.23 -14.09
CA ASP A 193 17.07 4.59 -14.44
C ASP A 193 17.46 6.02 -14.03
N GLU A 194 16.48 6.87 -13.76
CA GLU A 194 16.68 8.22 -13.25
C GLU A 194 16.75 8.28 -11.72
N ILE A 195 16.37 7.21 -11.02
CA ILE A 195 16.43 7.13 -9.56
C ILE A 195 17.87 6.83 -9.14
N LYS A 196 18.56 7.82 -8.63
CA LYS A 196 19.92 7.66 -8.12
C LYS A 196 19.88 7.31 -6.65
N ILE A 197 20.07 6.02 -6.34
CA ILE A 197 20.16 5.55 -4.94
C ILE A 197 21.47 6.05 -4.36
N LEU A 198 21.39 6.67 -3.19
CA LEU A 198 22.52 7.23 -2.44
C LEU A 198 22.76 6.40 -1.17
N PRO A 199 23.97 6.50 -0.56
CA PRO A 199 24.21 5.88 0.74
C PRO A 199 23.15 6.30 1.77
N GLN A 200 22.78 5.38 2.65
CA GLN A 200 21.87 5.67 3.75
C GLN A 200 22.38 6.84 4.58
N LYS A 201 21.44 7.67 5.02
CA LYS A 201 21.72 8.81 5.89
C LYS A 201 20.86 8.72 7.16
N ASP A 202 21.50 8.73 8.32
CA ASP A 202 20.81 8.66 9.61
C ASP A 202 19.84 7.47 9.74
N GLY A 203 20.24 6.28 9.19
CA GLY A 203 19.42 5.07 9.18
C GLY A 203 18.25 5.09 8.19
N LYS A 204 18.14 6.13 7.36
CA LYS A 204 17.10 6.28 6.34
C LYS A 204 17.65 5.96 4.96
N GLN A 205 16.81 5.43 4.09
CA GLN A 205 17.10 5.34 2.65
C GLN A 205 17.22 6.74 2.05
N CYS A 206 18.11 6.91 1.07
CA CYS A 206 18.37 8.20 0.43
C CYS A 206 18.46 8.04 -1.09
N PHE A 207 17.90 9.00 -1.84
CA PHE A 207 17.93 8.99 -3.30
C PHE A 207 17.82 10.40 -3.88
N SER A 208 18.14 10.54 -5.16
CA SER A 208 17.86 11.74 -5.95
C SER A 208 17.02 11.38 -7.16
N TYR A 209 16.12 12.30 -7.58
CA TYR A 209 15.27 12.15 -8.76
C TYR A 209 14.83 13.52 -9.29
N ALA A 210 15.00 13.78 -10.59
CA ALA A 210 14.40 14.91 -11.32
C ALA A 210 14.50 16.28 -10.61
N GLY A 211 15.69 16.66 -10.13
CA GLY A 211 15.93 17.93 -9.41
C GLY A 211 15.66 17.89 -7.91
N TYR A 212 15.21 16.75 -7.39
CA TYR A 212 15.19 16.48 -5.95
C TYR A 212 16.47 15.76 -5.54
N ASP A 213 17.40 16.49 -4.92
CA ASP A 213 18.67 15.93 -4.48
C ASP A 213 18.60 15.43 -3.03
N ALA A 214 19.15 14.24 -2.78
CA ALA A 214 19.26 13.65 -1.45
C ALA A 214 17.96 13.64 -0.63
N VAL A 215 16.88 13.14 -1.25
CA VAL A 215 15.61 12.89 -0.56
C VAL A 215 15.80 11.68 0.36
N THR A 216 15.48 11.85 1.64
CA THR A 216 15.51 10.75 2.63
C THR A 216 14.12 10.18 2.84
N MET A 217 14.03 8.90 3.21
CA MET A 217 12.78 8.23 3.59
C MET A 217 13.01 7.19 4.67
N LYS A 218 12.08 7.09 5.62
CA LYS A 218 12.09 6.08 6.69
C LYS A 218 11.61 4.72 6.24
N MET A 219 10.70 4.69 5.25
CA MET A 219 10.20 3.44 4.72
C MET A 219 11.33 2.65 4.05
N LEU A 220 11.48 1.39 4.45
CA LEU A 220 12.53 0.52 3.96
C LEU A 220 12.08 -0.27 2.73
N GLY A 221 13.04 -0.72 1.93
CA GLY A 221 12.84 -1.57 0.76
C GLY A 221 13.08 -0.86 -0.56
N VAL A 222 13.67 -1.60 -1.51
CA VAL A 222 14.07 -1.06 -2.83
C VAL A 222 12.86 -0.56 -3.63
N HIS A 223 11.72 -1.24 -3.53
CA HIS A 223 10.48 -0.85 -4.19
C HIS A 223 9.89 0.48 -3.68
N GLN A 224 10.28 0.93 -2.49
CA GLN A 224 9.79 2.19 -1.95
C GLN A 224 10.36 3.42 -2.67
N TYR A 225 11.48 3.29 -3.38
CA TYR A 225 11.98 4.37 -4.23
C TYR A 225 10.98 4.71 -5.35
N GLU A 226 10.43 3.70 -6.05
CA GLU A 226 9.42 3.92 -7.09
C GLU A 226 8.12 4.46 -6.50
N ASN A 227 7.63 3.87 -5.39
CA ASN A 227 6.44 4.36 -4.70
C ASN A 227 6.59 5.83 -4.27
N ALA A 228 7.76 6.22 -3.74
CA ALA A 228 8.05 7.59 -3.34
C ALA A 228 8.05 8.55 -4.55
N VAL A 229 8.72 8.17 -5.64
CA VAL A 229 8.75 8.97 -6.89
C VAL A 229 7.35 9.09 -7.49
N ALA A 230 6.55 8.01 -7.52
CA ALA A 230 5.17 8.07 -7.99
C ALA A 230 4.34 9.06 -7.17
N ALA A 231 4.50 9.05 -5.84
CA ALA A 231 3.84 10.01 -4.96
C ALA A 231 4.33 11.46 -5.19
N MET A 232 5.64 11.67 -5.39
CA MET A 232 6.20 13.00 -5.70
C MET A 232 5.60 13.56 -6.99
N LEU A 233 5.59 12.77 -8.08
CA LEU A 233 5.01 13.18 -9.36
C LEU A 233 3.51 13.44 -9.27
N ALA A 234 2.78 12.61 -8.52
CA ALA A 234 1.35 12.80 -8.32
C ALA A 234 1.05 14.06 -7.49
N ALA A 235 1.86 14.36 -6.48
CA ALA A 235 1.73 15.57 -5.68
C ALA A 235 2.00 16.83 -6.52
N GLU A 236 3.03 16.85 -7.37
CA GLU A 236 3.29 17.95 -8.30
C GLU A 236 2.11 18.23 -9.21
N LEU A 237 1.57 17.18 -9.88
CA LEU A 237 0.43 17.31 -10.77
C LEU A 237 -0.84 17.77 -10.03
N PHE A 238 -1.02 17.32 -8.78
CA PHE A 238 -2.12 17.78 -7.96
C PHE A 238 -1.96 19.25 -7.57
N PHE A 239 -0.79 19.67 -7.15
CA PHE A 239 -0.53 21.08 -6.80
C PHE A 239 -0.75 22.00 -7.98
N GLU A 240 -0.30 21.63 -9.18
CA GLU A 240 -0.57 22.40 -10.42
C GLU A 240 -2.08 22.64 -10.61
N LYS A 241 -2.90 21.59 -10.46
CA LYS A 241 -4.36 21.69 -10.60
C LYS A 241 -5.02 22.40 -9.41
N TYR A 242 -4.61 22.10 -8.18
CA TYR A 242 -5.20 22.63 -6.97
C TYR A 242 -5.01 24.13 -6.82
N PHE A 243 -3.83 24.62 -7.18
CA PHE A 243 -3.50 26.05 -7.09
C PHE A 243 -3.82 26.84 -8.36
N ALA A 244 -4.24 26.20 -9.44
CA ALA A 244 -4.62 26.88 -10.67
C ALA A 244 -5.68 27.95 -10.41
N GLY A 245 -5.39 29.22 -10.78
CA GLY A 245 -6.29 30.35 -10.60
C GLY A 245 -6.48 30.86 -9.17
N LYS A 246 -5.82 30.27 -8.17
CA LYS A 246 -5.85 30.80 -6.80
C LYS A 246 -4.91 32.00 -6.65
N LYS A 247 -5.29 32.98 -5.79
CA LYS A 247 -4.49 34.19 -5.55
C LYS A 247 -3.27 33.93 -4.68
N ASN A 248 -3.37 33.00 -3.75
CA ASN A 248 -2.32 32.65 -2.80
C ASN A 248 -1.75 31.29 -3.14
N VAL A 249 -0.85 31.25 -4.13
CA VAL A 249 -0.11 30.04 -4.51
C VAL A 249 1.19 30.01 -3.71
N PRO A 250 1.49 28.92 -2.99
CA PRO A 250 2.80 28.77 -2.37
C PRO A 250 3.93 28.85 -3.40
N GLU A 251 5.08 29.36 -3.01
CA GLU A 251 6.26 29.32 -3.87
C GLU A 251 6.62 27.87 -4.22
N LEU A 252 7.11 27.63 -5.43
CA LEU A 252 7.54 26.31 -5.88
C LEU A 252 8.50 25.62 -4.89
N LYS A 253 9.44 26.40 -4.33
CA LYS A 253 10.37 25.88 -3.30
C LYS A 253 9.67 25.38 -2.04
N ALA A 254 8.57 26.03 -1.62
CA ALA A 254 7.80 25.60 -0.46
C ALA A 254 7.07 24.28 -0.74
N LEU A 255 6.50 24.12 -1.93
CA LEU A 255 5.87 22.86 -2.36
C LEU A 255 6.91 21.73 -2.48
N GLN A 256 8.07 22.00 -3.07
CA GLN A 256 9.17 21.05 -3.14
C GLN A 256 9.68 20.67 -1.75
N HIS A 257 9.74 21.61 -0.81
CA HIS A 257 10.10 21.32 0.58
C HIS A 257 9.06 20.41 1.24
N ALA A 258 7.76 20.70 1.07
CA ALA A 258 6.68 19.85 1.60
C ALA A 258 6.73 18.41 1.04
N ILE A 259 7.05 18.24 -0.26
CA ILE A 259 7.25 16.94 -0.87
C ILE A 259 8.41 16.20 -0.18
N ARG A 260 9.59 16.83 -0.05
CA ARG A 260 10.75 16.21 0.60
C ARG A 260 10.45 15.80 2.04
N GLU A 261 9.90 16.72 2.82
CA GLU A 261 9.57 16.48 4.23
C GLU A 261 8.51 15.39 4.38
N GLY A 262 7.48 15.40 3.52
CA GLY A 262 6.45 14.38 3.50
C GLY A 262 7.01 12.99 3.21
N ILE A 263 7.89 12.85 2.20
CA ILE A 263 8.56 11.59 1.91
C ILE A 263 9.43 11.14 3.09
N ASP A 264 10.22 12.05 3.67
CA ASP A 264 11.12 11.72 4.79
C ASP A 264 10.39 11.17 6.01
N ARG A 265 9.26 11.77 6.40
CA ARG A 265 8.58 11.42 7.64
C ARG A 265 7.57 10.28 7.52
N THR A 266 7.25 9.86 6.26
CA THR A 266 6.26 8.81 6.01
C THR A 266 6.64 7.49 6.69
N GLN A 267 5.64 6.90 7.34
CA GLN A 267 5.65 5.54 7.87
C GLN A 267 4.38 4.83 7.46
N TRP A 268 4.48 3.55 7.13
CA TRP A 268 3.35 2.71 6.77
C TRP A 268 3.53 1.31 7.34
N MET A 269 2.63 0.91 8.22
CA MET A 269 2.72 -0.35 8.95
C MET A 269 2.70 -1.56 8.01
N GLY A 270 3.49 -2.58 8.36
CA GLY A 270 3.56 -3.84 7.62
C GLY A 270 4.19 -3.72 6.23
N ARG A 271 5.03 -2.73 6.00
CA ARG A 271 5.82 -2.57 4.75
C ARG A 271 7.29 -2.41 5.09
N MET A 272 8.04 -3.52 5.05
CA MET A 272 9.43 -3.58 5.48
C MET A 272 9.62 -2.86 6.84
N GLU A 273 8.70 -3.10 7.77
CA GLU A 273 8.68 -2.43 9.07
C GLU A 273 9.70 -3.07 10.01
N LEU A 274 10.76 -2.34 10.29
CA LEU A 274 11.74 -2.74 11.31
C LEU A 274 11.16 -2.44 12.70
N VAL A 275 10.76 -3.50 13.40
CA VAL A 275 10.16 -3.42 14.74
C VAL A 275 11.21 -3.26 15.82
N SER A 276 12.33 -3.98 15.67
CA SER A 276 13.48 -3.95 16.58
C SER A 276 14.78 -4.18 15.82
N ASN A 277 15.84 -3.53 16.28
CA ASN A 277 17.20 -3.77 15.79
C ASN A 277 17.93 -4.88 16.59
N ASP A 278 17.57 -5.06 17.84
CA ASP A 278 18.17 -6.07 18.71
C ASP A 278 17.14 -6.54 19.77
N PRO A 279 16.65 -7.78 19.68
CA PRO A 279 16.86 -8.70 18.56
C PRO A 279 16.30 -8.14 17.25
N PHE A 280 16.95 -8.44 16.13
CA PHE A 280 16.50 -7.96 14.83
C PHE A 280 15.16 -8.61 14.46
N PHE A 281 14.14 -7.77 14.23
CA PHE A 281 12.83 -8.23 13.81
C PHE A 281 12.21 -7.27 12.79
N LEU A 282 11.96 -7.79 11.59
CA LEU A 282 11.38 -7.07 10.47
C LEU A 282 10.06 -7.73 10.05
N MET A 283 9.06 -6.93 9.71
CA MET A 283 7.76 -7.42 9.22
C MET A 283 7.43 -6.85 7.84
N ASP A 284 6.92 -7.69 6.96
CA ASP A 284 6.45 -7.27 5.65
C ASP A 284 5.16 -7.99 5.23
N GLY A 285 4.22 -7.24 4.67
CA GLY A 285 2.94 -7.77 4.18
C GLY A 285 3.01 -8.42 2.80
N ALA A 286 4.17 -8.81 2.30
CA ALA A 286 4.33 -9.55 1.04
C ALA A 286 3.52 -10.86 1.09
N HIS A 287 2.62 -11.05 0.12
CA HIS A 287 1.65 -12.15 0.08
C HIS A 287 1.37 -12.66 -1.34
N ASN A 288 2.18 -12.24 -2.31
CA ASN A 288 2.19 -12.70 -3.69
C ASN A 288 3.64 -12.73 -4.19
N SER A 289 3.89 -13.40 -5.32
CA SER A 289 5.25 -13.63 -5.85
C SER A 289 6.01 -12.31 -6.06
N ASN A 290 5.37 -11.30 -6.65
CA ASN A 290 6.01 -9.99 -6.89
C ASN A 290 6.34 -9.26 -5.58
N GLY A 291 5.48 -9.37 -4.56
CA GLY A 291 5.75 -8.79 -3.23
C GLY A 291 6.94 -9.47 -2.55
N VAL A 292 7.02 -10.79 -2.63
CA VAL A 292 8.13 -11.57 -2.05
C VAL A 292 9.44 -11.35 -2.83
N GLU A 293 9.39 -11.22 -4.15
CA GLU A 293 10.55 -10.81 -4.96
C GLU A 293 11.10 -9.44 -4.53
N ALA A 294 10.21 -8.47 -4.30
CA ALA A 294 10.58 -7.15 -3.80
C ALA A 294 11.18 -7.21 -2.38
N LEU A 295 10.62 -8.05 -1.50
CA LEU A 295 11.16 -8.32 -0.17
C LEU A 295 12.56 -8.92 -0.26
N LYS A 296 12.75 -9.99 -1.06
CA LYS A 296 14.05 -10.64 -1.31
C LYS A 296 15.09 -9.63 -1.76
N LYS A 297 14.80 -8.90 -2.86
CA LYS A 297 15.70 -7.88 -3.41
C LYS A 297 16.09 -6.83 -2.37
N SER A 298 15.14 -6.45 -1.53
CA SER A 298 15.37 -5.47 -0.46
C SER A 298 16.28 -6.04 0.63
N LEU A 299 16.06 -7.29 1.06
CA LEU A 299 16.92 -7.96 2.04
C LEU A 299 18.35 -8.14 1.51
N GLU A 300 18.52 -8.61 0.29
CA GLU A 300 19.83 -8.77 -0.37
C GLU A 300 20.58 -7.43 -0.49
N THR A 301 19.85 -6.34 -0.80
CA THR A 301 20.47 -5.02 -0.97
C THR A 301 20.84 -4.37 0.35
N MET A 302 19.98 -4.50 1.37
CA MET A 302 20.16 -3.81 2.66
C MET A 302 21.03 -4.60 3.63
N TYR A 303 21.05 -5.92 3.50
CA TYR A 303 21.76 -6.84 4.38
C TYR A 303 22.53 -7.87 3.53
N PRO A 304 23.55 -7.44 2.77
CA PRO A 304 24.33 -8.33 1.91
C PRO A 304 24.94 -9.45 2.72
N ASP A 305 24.97 -10.66 2.14
CA ASP A 305 25.53 -11.90 2.72
C ASP A 305 24.85 -12.41 3.99
N GLU A 306 23.74 -11.79 4.42
CA GLU A 306 23.00 -12.23 5.59
C GLU A 306 21.96 -13.31 5.26
N LYS A 307 21.69 -14.15 6.25
CA LYS A 307 20.62 -15.15 6.23
C LYS A 307 19.64 -14.88 7.36
N PHE A 308 18.41 -15.35 7.17
CA PHE A 308 17.28 -15.00 8.04
C PHE A 308 16.53 -16.23 8.54
N HIS A 309 16.02 -16.13 9.76
CA HIS A 309 14.93 -16.94 10.26
C HIS A 309 13.62 -16.34 9.77
N PHE A 310 12.85 -17.10 8.99
CA PHE A 310 11.58 -16.60 8.49
C PHE A 310 10.40 -17.08 9.35
N ILE A 311 9.46 -16.18 9.63
CA ILE A 311 8.16 -16.53 10.20
C ILE A 311 7.11 -16.31 9.11
N MET A 312 6.35 -17.35 8.76
CA MET A 312 5.40 -17.31 7.64
C MET A 312 4.00 -17.74 8.06
N GLY A 313 3.02 -16.89 7.75
CA GLY A 313 1.59 -17.19 7.81
C GLY A 313 0.90 -16.72 6.54
N VAL A 314 0.20 -17.62 5.83
CA VAL A 314 -0.30 -17.35 4.46
C VAL A 314 -1.73 -17.84 4.26
N MET A 315 -2.45 -17.23 3.31
CA MET A 315 -3.75 -17.68 2.86
C MET A 315 -3.62 -18.84 1.86
N ALA A 316 -4.52 -19.81 1.92
CA ALA A 316 -4.48 -21.04 1.10
C ALA A 316 -4.65 -20.76 -0.42
N ASP A 317 -5.27 -19.63 -0.78
CA ASP A 317 -5.50 -19.23 -2.16
C ASP A 317 -4.29 -18.54 -2.83
N LYS A 318 -3.17 -18.40 -2.11
CA LYS A 318 -1.94 -17.77 -2.65
C LYS A 318 -0.96 -18.82 -3.19
N ASP A 319 -0.11 -18.40 -4.11
CA ASP A 319 1.00 -19.24 -4.60
C ASP A 319 2.16 -19.23 -3.60
N TYR A 320 1.92 -19.84 -2.43
CA TYR A 320 2.92 -19.95 -1.37
C TYR A 320 4.12 -20.80 -1.81
N GLY A 321 3.94 -21.70 -2.77
CA GLY A 321 5.03 -22.51 -3.31
C GLY A 321 6.10 -21.68 -4.02
N GLU A 322 5.68 -20.67 -4.79
CA GLU A 322 6.58 -19.70 -5.43
C GLU A 322 7.18 -18.75 -4.40
N MET A 323 6.37 -18.21 -3.50
CA MET A 323 6.83 -17.33 -2.42
C MET A 323 7.96 -17.95 -1.59
N ILE A 324 7.84 -19.24 -1.25
CA ILE A 324 8.90 -19.99 -0.56
C ILE A 324 10.14 -20.09 -1.44
N ARG A 325 10.01 -20.50 -2.71
CA ARG A 325 11.16 -20.66 -3.64
C ARG A 325 12.01 -19.42 -3.74
N GLU A 326 11.36 -18.24 -3.80
CA GLU A 326 12.07 -16.96 -3.87
C GLU A 326 12.98 -16.72 -2.68
N LEU A 327 12.57 -17.10 -1.47
CA LEU A 327 13.33 -16.81 -0.24
C LEU A 327 14.27 -17.93 0.21
N LEU A 328 14.24 -19.13 -0.41
CA LEU A 328 15.17 -20.21 -0.08
C LEU A 328 16.64 -19.78 -0.05
N PRO A 329 17.14 -18.95 -1.00
CA PRO A 329 18.53 -18.51 -0.97
C PRO A 329 18.93 -17.72 0.28
N LEU A 330 17.98 -17.09 0.95
CA LEU A 330 18.19 -16.25 2.14
C LEU A 330 17.82 -16.97 3.45
N ALA A 331 17.20 -18.14 3.39
CA ALA A 331 16.64 -18.80 4.55
C ALA A 331 17.69 -19.62 5.32
N LEU A 332 17.67 -19.51 6.65
CA LEU A 332 18.23 -20.48 7.59
C LEU A 332 17.18 -21.55 7.91
N ASP A 333 16.00 -21.12 8.27
CA ASP A 333 14.84 -21.95 8.57
C ASP A 333 13.54 -21.15 8.41
N PHE A 334 12.42 -21.86 8.59
CA PHE A 334 11.09 -21.26 8.67
C PHE A 334 10.36 -21.73 9.93
N LYS A 335 9.69 -20.78 10.58
CA LYS A 335 8.65 -21.03 11.57
C LYS A 335 7.30 -20.70 10.92
N THR A 336 6.36 -21.62 10.97
CA THR A 336 5.04 -21.43 10.32
C THR A 336 3.93 -21.35 11.35
N VAL A 337 2.94 -20.49 11.07
CA VAL A 337 1.78 -20.28 11.95
C VAL A 337 0.51 -20.30 11.10
N THR A 338 -0.56 -20.87 11.65
CA THR A 338 -1.90 -20.76 11.04
C THR A 338 -2.49 -19.39 11.39
N VAL A 339 -2.77 -18.57 10.40
CA VAL A 339 -3.40 -17.25 10.55
C VAL A 339 -4.85 -17.40 11.02
N GLU A 340 -5.36 -16.52 11.85
CA GLU A 340 -6.76 -16.54 12.33
C GLU A 340 -7.73 -16.11 11.22
N SER A 341 -7.91 -17.00 10.24
CA SER A 341 -8.81 -16.79 9.09
C SER A 341 -9.30 -18.13 8.56
N GLU A 342 -10.59 -18.20 8.16
CA GLU A 342 -11.13 -19.38 7.48
C GLU A 342 -10.41 -19.72 6.16
N ARG A 343 -9.72 -18.73 5.57
CA ARG A 343 -8.94 -18.89 4.33
C ARG A 343 -7.47 -19.25 4.58
N ALA A 344 -7.05 -19.39 5.82
CA ALA A 344 -5.65 -19.66 6.15
C ALA A 344 -5.19 -21.03 5.70
N LEU A 345 -3.96 -21.14 5.22
CA LEU A 345 -3.27 -22.41 5.09
C LEU A 345 -2.81 -22.87 6.49
N GLN A 346 -3.02 -24.15 6.79
CA GLN A 346 -2.57 -24.72 8.07
C GLN A 346 -1.04 -24.66 8.17
N GLY A 347 -0.54 -24.21 9.31
CA GLY A 347 0.91 -24.06 9.55
C GLY A 347 1.70 -25.34 9.31
N GLU A 348 1.17 -26.52 9.71
CA GLU A 348 1.84 -27.81 9.45
C GLU A 348 1.93 -28.12 7.95
N ALA A 349 0.85 -27.90 7.19
CA ALA A 349 0.88 -28.10 5.74
C ALA A 349 1.88 -27.18 5.04
N LEU A 350 2.02 -25.94 5.55
CA LEU A 350 3.01 -24.98 5.06
C LEU A 350 4.44 -25.44 5.41
N ALA A 351 4.67 -25.91 6.64
CA ALA A 351 5.96 -26.46 7.08
C ALA A 351 6.36 -27.70 6.25
N ASP A 352 5.42 -28.61 5.95
CA ASP A 352 5.66 -29.75 5.09
C ASP A 352 6.10 -29.34 3.67
N CYS A 353 5.44 -28.33 3.12
CA CYS A 353 5.80 -27.79 1.80
C CYS A 353 7.23 -27.21 1.79
N ILE A 354 7.66 -26.56 2.87
CA ILE A 354 9.00 -25.98 3.01
C ILE A 354 10.04 -27.09 3.20
N ARG A 355 9.77 -28.05 4.09
CA ARG A 355 10.64 -29.23 4.31
C ARG A 355 10.89 -30.01 3.02
N ALA A 356 9.87 -30.17 2.18
CA ALA A 356 9.99 -30.81 0.87
C ALA A 356 10.95 -30.08 -0.08
N LYS A 357 11.27 -28.81 0.18
CA LYS A 357 12.25 -28.01 -0.58
C LYS A 357 13.65 -28.02 0.06
N GLY A 358 13.86 -28.81 1.12
CA GLY A 358 15.18 -29.05 1.72
C GLY A 358 15.60 -28.01 2.76
N ILE A 359 14.69 -27.15 3.22
CA ILE A 359 14.96 -26.17 4.29
C ILE A 359 14.24 -26.61 5.57
N PRO A 360 14.90 -26.50 6.77
CA PRO A 360 14.23 -26.76 8.03
C PRO A 360 12.98 -25.90 8.22
N ALA A 361 11.88 -26.52 8.67
CA ALA A 361 10.67 -25.80 8.99
C ALA A 361 9.92 -26.47 10.13
N GLU A 362 9.36 -25.66 11.02
CA GLU A 362 8.59 -26.10 12.18
C GLU A 362 7.28 -25.30 12.29
N ALA A 363 6.16 -26.00 12.56
CA ALA A 363 4.86 -25.38 12.75
C ALA A 363 4.59 -25.12 14.24
N TYR A 364 4.06 -23.96 14.53
CA TYR A 364 3.73 -23.50 15.88
C TYR A 364 2.25 -23.18 16.00
N GLN A 365 1.70 -23.45 17.19
CA GLN A 365 0.28 -23.23 17.48
C GLN A 365 0.01 -21.79 17.98
N LYS A 366 1.01 -21.16 18.57
CA LYS A 366 0.87 -19.83 19.17
C LYS A 366 1.89 -18.87 18.60
N LEU A 367 1.45 -17.66 18.31
CA LEU A 367 2.29 -16.58 17.83
C LEU A 367 3.42 -16.24 18.83
N ALA A 368 3.13 -16.31 20.15
CA ALA A 368 4.10 -16.04 21.21
C ALA A 368 5.32 -16.96 21.14
N ASP A 369 5.19 -18.18 20.62
CA ASP A 369 6.27 -19.16 20.61
C ASP A 369 7.24 -18.97 19.43
N VAL A 370 6.89 -18.11 18.46
CA VAL A 370 7.70 -17.87 17.25
C VAL A 370 8.37 -16.51 17.23
N LEU A 371 7.84 -15.53 17.97
CA LEU A 371 8.40 -14.19 18.02
C LEU A 371 9.70 -14.15 18.81
N PRO A 372 10.65 -13.27 18.46
CA PRO A 372 11.84 -13.05 19.25
C PRO A 372 11.52 -12.61 20.69
N ASP A 373 12.36 -13.02 21.63
CA ASP A 373 12.30 -12.50 23.00
C ASP A 373 12.94 -11.10 23.03
N PHE A 374 12.10 -10.07 22.93
CA PHE A 374 12.55 -8.67 22.90
C PHE A 374 13.21 -8.18 24.20
N SER A 375 13.25 -9.00 25.24
CA SER A 375 13.99 -8.70 26.47
C SER A 375 15.47 -9.08 26.41
N LYS A 376 15.88 -9.79 25.36
CA LYS A 376 17.24 -10.33 25.20
C LYS A 376 17.84 -9.89 23.87
N SER A 377 19.14 -9.61 23.90
CA SER A 377 19.95 -9.42 22.68
C SER A 377 20.11 -10.74 21.93
N SER A 378 20.05 -10.70 20.60
CA SER A 378 20.28 -11.87 19.75
C SER A 378 20.97 -11.47 18.45
N ALA A 379 21.92 -12.29 18.01
CA ALA A 379 22.53 -12.14 16.67
C ALA A 379 21.63 -12.65 15.54
N GLU A 380 20.54 -13.33 15.87
CA GLU A 380 19.60 -13.86 14.88
C GLU A 380 18.79 -12.73 14.24
N LYS A 381 18.60 -12.84 12.92
CA LYS A 381 17.77 -11.91 12.15
C LYS A 381 16.47 -12.60 11.74
N THR A 382 15.37 -12.11 12.24
CA THR A 382 14.04 -12.68 12.00
C THR A 382 13.21 -11.77 11.09
N VAL A 383 12.57 -12.36 10.07
CA VAL A 383 11.65 -11.67 9.13
C VAL A 383 10.31 -12.37 9.10
N ALA A 384 9.23 -11.66 9.42
CA ALA A 384 7.86 -12.15 9.34
C ALA A 384 7.17 -11.66 8.07
N PHE A 385 6.50 -12.58 7.33
CA PHE A 385 5.81 -12.25 6.07
C PHE A 385 4.72 -13.28 5.72
N GLY A 386 4.00 -13.04 4.62
CA GLY A 386 3.11 -14.01 3.98
C GLY A 386 1.65 -13.56 3.88
N SER A 387 1.19 -12.67 4.75
CA SER A 387 -0.16 -12.10 4.69
C SER A 387 -0.24 -10.82 5.50
N LEU A 388 -1.01 -9.84 5.01
CA LEU A 388 -1.34 -8.64 5.80
C LEU A 388 -2.13 -8.98 7.07
N TYR A 389 -2.98 -10.00 7.03
CA TYR A 389 -3.71 -10.48 8.22
C TYR A 389 -2.73 -11.00 9.28
N PHE A 390 -1.75 -11.81 8.85
CA PHE A 390 -0.71 -12.31 9.74
C PHE A 390 0.10 -11.19 10.38
N ILE A 391 0.51 -10.19 9.58
CA ILE A 391 1.20 -9.00 10.12
C ILE A 391 0.30 -8.23 11.10
N GLY A 392 -1.00 -8.17 10.83
CA GLY A 392 -1.99 -7.58 11.75
C GLY A 392 -2.05 -8.31 13.10
N GLU A 393 -2.05 -9.65 13.09
CA GLU A 393 -2.01 -10.47 14.32
C GLU A 393 -0.73 -10.21 15.13
N ILE A 394 0.43 -10.19 14.46
CA ILE A 394 1.70 -9.84 15.13
C ILE A 394 1.62 -8.45 15.76
N LYS A 395 1.10 -7.47 15.04
CA LYS A 395 0.94 -6.09 15.54
C LYS A 395 0.00 -6.04 16.76
N ALA A 396 -1.15 -6.72 16.69
CA ALA A 396 -2.10 -6.80 17.79
C ALA A 396 -1.47 -7.43 19.02
N PHE A 397 -0.73 -8.51 18.84
CA PHE A 397 0.02 -9.18 19.91
C PHE A 397 1.04 -8.25 20.57
N LEU A 398 1.88 -7.58 19.77
CA LEU A 398 2.90 -6.65 20.27
C LEU A 398 2.30 -5.42 20.99
N GLN A 399 1.08 -5.03 20.63
CA GLN A 399 0.34 -3.95 21.28
C GLN A 399 -0.43 -4.39 22.53
N GLY A 400 -0.38 -5.68 22.89
CA GLY A 400 -1.14 -6.24 24.01
C GLY A 400 -2.67 -6.19 23.80
N LYS A 401 -3.14 -6.29 22.55
CA LYS A 401 -4.55 -6.25 22.16
C LYS A 401 -5.17 -7.62 21.85
N GLN A 402 -4.47 -8.70 22.21
CA GLN A 402 -4.99 -10.07 22.13
C GLN A 402 -5.63 -10.51 23.43
#